data_819fa66e8ca415df9c470eebdee26b00
#
_entry.id   819fa66e8ca415df9c470eebdee26b00
#
_cell.length_a   1.000
_cell.length_b   1.000
_cell.length_c   1.000
_cell.angle_alpha   90.00
_cell.angle_beta   90.00
_cell.angle_gamma   90.00
#
_symmetry.space_group_name_H-M   'P 1'
#
loop_
_entity.id
_entity.type
_entity.pdbx_description
1 polymer ?
#
loop_
_entity_poly.entity_id
_entity_poly.type
_entity_poly.pdbx_seq_one_letter_code
_entity_poly.pdbx_strand_id
1 'polypeptide(L)'
;MIPVLLRDAEQSAALSVCTSYTFRKHKMTKQTKWFNFECSTEKLSLPYSHQIYCHTHELPLTWDLLANSNIFLSKKYLEALEKAAPSNMTCHFIGVFRGNELVAIALSQFLDLNSIDCYGNKNQVKHLSLKNYLFRKYSSRILVMGNSMLSGQNACAVSGTANIPQVLHALSLAADELKAIFKNKGIDMHLTSFKDFQATEVGDFKMPAFKDDLRFSVQPNMVLSIREEWKSEQDYINAMSKKYRTQFKRSRTKAKGIEKKELGLDEIRAQENKLQELYLHVASNAPFNTFYLPKHHFTVLKEKLQSAFMLVGYFMDEQLIGFKTMISNGDVLDTYFLGYDDTIQKEKMLYLNMLYDMTAHAIHNGYSKIIFGRTALEIKSSIGAKPEEMVGLMKHSSKIINPFLPLFFNYLEPKTVWQERNPFQTSSQ
;
A
#
# COMPACT_ATOMS: atom_id res chain seq x y z
N MET A 1 -54.07 -12.05 -9.17
CA MET A 1 -54.26 -13.05 -10.24
C MET A 1 -53.06 -13.01 -11.13
N ILE A 2 -52.28 -13.98 -11.06
CA ILE A 2 -51.31 -14.75 -11.83
C ILE A 2 -50.03 -14.95 -11.05
N PRO A 3 -49.84 -16.11 -10.43
CA PRO A 3 -48.52 -16.72 -10.33
C PRO A 3 -48.48 -17.96 -11.24
N VAL A 4 -47.28 -18.50 -11.43
CA VAL A 4 -46.91 -19.72 -12.15
C VAL A 4 -46.35 -19.45 -13.56
N LEU A 5 -45.01 -19.51 -13.58
CA LEU A 5 -44.20 -20.18 -14.60
C LEU A 5 -42.72 -19.73 -14.44
N LEU A 6 -41.98 -20.39 -13.54
CA LEU A 6 -40.49 -20.44 -13.52
C LEU A 6 -40.07 -21.61 -12.62
N ARG A 7 -40.33 -22.80 -13.09
CA ARG A 7 -39.67 -24.03 -12.66
C ARG A 7 -39.64 -24.90 -13.92
N ASP A 8 -38.50 -24.98 -14.60
CA ASP A 8 -38.14 -26.03 -15.55
C ASP A 8 -36.97 -25.58 -16.46
N ALA A 9 -35.89 -24.99 -15.86
CA ALA A 9 -34.67 -24.68 -16.61
C ALA A 9 -33.38 -25.19 -15.92
N GLU A 10 -33.44 -25.87 -14.79
CA GLU A 10 -32.25 -26.34 -14.07
C GLU A 10 -31.94 -27.84 -14.16
N GLN A 11 -32.65 -28.61 -14.98
CA GLN A 11 -32.38 -30.05 -15.11
C GLN A 11 -31.84 -30.52 -16.46
N SER A 12 -31.49 -29.63 -17.37
CA SER A 12 -31.03 -30.02 -18.73
C SER A 12 -29.53 -29.85 -19.01
N ALA A 13 -28.70 -29.36 -18.04
CA ALA A 13 -27.27 -29.13 -18.27
C ALA A 13 -26.32 -30.16 -17.60
N ALA A 14 -26.88 -31.24 -16.99
CA ALA A 14 -26.06 -32.21 -16.25
C ALA A 14 -25.87 -33.58 -16.94
N LEU A 15 -26.23 -33.72 -18.21
CA LEU A 15 -26.26 -35.04 -18.89
C LEU A 15 -25.65 -35.05 -20.31
N SER A 16 -24.48 -34.43 -20.50
CA SER A 16 -23.78 -34.58 -21.80
C SER A 16 -22.24 -34.55 -21.73
N VAL A 17 -21.64 -35.17 -20.72
CA VAL A 17 -20.19 -35.50 -20.75
C VAL A 17 -20.00 -36.90 -20.15
N CYS A 18 -20.43 -37.92 -20.89
CA CYS A 18 -20.00 -39.28 -20.57
C CYS A 18 -20.31 -40.21 -21.79
N THR A 19 -19.49 -40.13 -22.85
CA THR A 19 -19.37 -41.23 -23.82
C THR A 19 -18.10 -41.04 -24.63
N SER A 20 -17.00 -41.69 -24.20
CA SER A 20 -16.00 -42.33 -25.08
C SER A 20 -15.03 -43.17 -24.25
N TYR A 21 -15.44 -44.41 -23.95
CA TYR A 21 -14.52 -45.44 -23.53
C TYR A 21 -14.42 -46.48 -24.64
N THR A 22 -13.26 -46.56 -25.29
CA THR A 22 -12.87 -47.63 -26.20
C THR A 22 -12.45 -48.87 -25.39
N PHE A 23 -13.22 -49.95 -25.51
CA PHE A 23 -12.88 -51.27 -24.97
C PHE A 23 -11.73 -51.91 -25.76
N ARG A 24 -10.60 -52.20 -25.10
CA ARG A 24 -9.63 -53.19 -25.52
C ARG A 24 -9.81 -54.46 -24.71
N LYS A 25 -10.25 -55.54 -25.39
CA LYS A 25 -10.30 -56.89 -24.81
C LYS A 25 -8.88 -57.41 -24.52
N HIS A 26 -8.63 -57.81 -23.29
CA HIS A 26 -7.54 -58.75 -22.94
C HIS A 26 -8.06 -59.90 -22.10
N LYS A 27 -7.53 -61.07 -22.37
CA LYS A 27 -7.97 -62.42 -21.89
C LYS A 27 -7.92 -62.51 -20.36
N MET A 28 -8.98 -63.11 -19.81
CA MET A 28 -9.13 -63.50 -18.41
C MET A 28 -8.13 -64.60 -17.98
N THR A 29 -7.49 -64.39 -16.87
CA THR A 29 -7.07 -65.46 -15.92
C THR A 29 -7.61 -65.14 -14.53
N LYS A 30 -8.18 -66.17 -13.90
CA LYS A 30 -8.86 -66.10 -12.61
C LYS A 30 -7.91 -65.71 -11.44
N GLN A 31 -8.20 -64.57 -10.79
CA GLN A 31 -8.03 -64.42 -9.31
C GLN A 31 -8.80 -63.15 -8.92
N THR A 32 -9.91 -63.35 -8.21
CA THR A 32 -10.75 -62.31 -7.61
C THR A 32 -9.99 -61.66 -6.43
N LYS A 33 -9.40 -60.49 -6.67
CA LYS A 33 -9.04 -59.53 -5.61
C LYS A 33 -10.03 -58.37 -5.72
N TRP A 34 -10.80 -58.13 -4.68
CA TRP A 34 -11.62 -56.96 -4.51
C TRP A 34 -10.72 -55.73 -4.40
N PHE A 35 -10.67 -54.91 -5.40
CA PHE A 35 -10.11 -53.57 -5.34
C PHE A 35 -11.18 -52.62 -4.82
N ASN A 36 -11.02 -52.16 -3.58
CA ASN A 36 -11.70 -50.97 -3.15
C ASN A 36 -11.20 -49.78 -4.00
N PHE A 37 -12.01 -49.32 -4.92
CA PHE A 37 -11.83 -48.02 -5.54
C PHE A 37 -12.27 -46.98 -4.50
N GLU A 38 -11.31 -46.45 -3.77
CA GLU A 38 -11.49 -45.14 -3.15
C GLU A 38 -11.63 -44.13 -4.29
N CYS A 39 -12.85 -43.73 -4.57
CA CYS A 39 -13.13 -42.58 -5.40
C CYS A 39 -12.66 -41.35 -4.62
N SER A 40 -11.39 -40.96 -4.79
CA SER A 40 -10.93 -39.65 -4.39
C SER A 40 -11.72 -38.65 -5.23
N THR A 41 -12.79 -38.10 -4.66
CA THR A 41 -13.42 -36.90 -5.15
C THR A 41 -12.41 -35.77 -4.99
N GLU A 42 -11.43 -35.64 -5.90
CA GLU A 42 -10.81 -34.35 -6.14
C GLU A 42 -11.97 -33.40 -6.46
N LYS A 43 -12.30 -32.55 -5.51
CA LYS A 43 -13.16 -31.40 -5.79
C LYS A 43 -12.46 -30.65 -6.91
N LEU A 44 -13.00 -30.71 -8.14
CA LEU A 44 -12.58 -29.83 -9.23
C LEU A 44 -12.67 -28.40 -8.69
N SER A 45 -11.54 -27.82 -8.34
CA SER A 45 -11.48 -26.42 -7.93
C SER A 45 -11.84 -25.59 -9.17
N LEU A 46 -12.88 -24.74 -9.04
CA LEU A 46 -13.22 -23.80 -10.09
C LEU A 46 -11.98 -22.98 -10.46
N PRO A 47 -11.74 -22.77 -11.77
CA PRO A 47 -10.56 -22.01 -12.21
C PRO A 47 -10.64 -20.57 -11.68
N TYR A 48 -9.49 -20.03 -11.28
CA TYR A 48 -9.36 -18.62 -10.92
C TYR A 48 -9.14 -17.81 -12.19
N SER A 49 -9.89 -16.73 -12.32
CA SER A 49 -9.76 -15.75 -13.40
C SER A 49 -9.58 -14.36 -12.84
N HIS A 50 -9.17 -13.40 -13.65
CA HIS A 50 -9.07 -12.00 -13.25
C HIS A 50 -9.81 -11.11 -14.24
N GLN A 51 -10.18 -9.92 -13.76
CA GLN A 51 -10.74 -8.84 -14.59
C GLN A 51 -10.09 -7.54 -14.17
N ILE A 52 -9.67 -6.74 -15.15
CA ILE A 52 -9.04 -5.44 -14.97
C ILE A 52 -10.08 -4.36 -15.24
N TYR A 53 -10.18 -3.40 -14.31
CA TYR A 53 -11.07 -2.24 -14.41
C TYR A 53 -10.22 -0.98 -14.49
N CYS A 54 -10.59 -0.08 -15.38
CA CYS A 54 -9.94 1.23 -15.53
C CYS A 54 -10.61 2.32 -14.70
N HIS A 55 -11.90 2.14 -14.39
CA HIS A 55 -12.71 3.12 -13.68
C HIS A 55 -13.45 2.50 -12.48
N THR A 56 -13.60 3.30 -11.43
CA THR A 56 -14.25 2.85 -10.19
C THR A 56 -15.74 2.54 -10.35
N HIS A 57 -16.41 3.16 -11.32
CA HIS A 57 -17.82 2.88 -11.61
C HIS A 57 -18.05 1.49 -12.25
N GLU A 58 -17.01 0.86 -12.79
CA GLU A 58 -17.04 -0.49 -13.38
C GLU A 58 -16.93 -1.59 -12.30
N LEU A 59 -16.54 -1.24 -11.07
CA LEU A 59 -16.26 -2.22 -10.02
C LEU A 59 -17.51 -2.98 -9.59
N PRO A 60 -17.42 -4.30 -9.36
CA PRO A 60 -18.54 -5.13 -8.89
C PRO A 60 -19.18 -4.55 -7.62
N LEU A 61 -20.49 -4.74 -7.45
CA LEU A 61 -21.20 -4.28 -6.24
C LEU A 61 -20.62 -4.91 -4.95
N THR A 62 -20.10 -6.12 -5.05
CA THR A 62 -19.48 -6.87 -3.95
C THR A 62 -18.05 -6.42 -3.60
N TRP A 63 -17.48 -5.47 -4.34
CA TRP A 63 -16.10 -5.00 -4.14
C TRP A 63 -15.81 -4.57 -2.70
N ASP A 64 -16.67 -3.71 -2.16
CA ASP A 64 -16.47 -3.16 -0.81
C ASP A 64 -16.65 -4.20 0.32
N LEU A 65 -17.27 -5.36 0.05
CA LEU A 65 -17.33 -6.47 1.01
C LEU A 65 -15.93 -7.04 1.30
N LEU A 66 -15.06 -7.10 0.29
CA LEU A 66 -13.66 -7.52 0.46
C LEU A 66 -12.77 -6.36 0.95
N ALA A 67 -13.08 -5.13 0.59
CA ALA A 67 -12.33 -3.95 1.03
C ALA A 67 -12.62 -3.56 2.48
N ASN A 68 -13.61 -4.17 3.15
CA ASN A 68 -14.09 -3.76 4.49
C ASN A 68 -13.00 -3.74 5.57
N SER A 69 -11.94 -4.53 5.42
CA SER A 69 -10.79 -4.55 6.33
C SER A 69 -9.67 -3.57 5.95
N ASN A 70 -9.77 -2.89 4.80
CA ASN A 70 -8.74 -1.99 4.30
C ASN A 70 -9.35 -0.84 3.49
N ILE A 71 -9.45 0.35 4.11
CA ILE A 71 -10.02 1.54 3.48
C ILE A 71 -9.32 1.90 2.16
N PHE A 72 -8.03 1.58 2.00
CA PHE A 72 -7.23 1.89 0.82
C PHE A 72 -7.57 1.05 -0.41
N LEU A 73 -8.45 0.05 -0.25
CA LEU A 73 -9.03 -0.72 -1.33
C LEU A 73 -10.53 -0.44 -1.52
N SER A 74 -11.14 0.42 -0.67
CA SER A 74 -12.54 0.80 -0.80
C SER A 74 -12.79 1.64 -2.06
N LYS A 75 -13.98 1.50 -2.65
CA LYS A 75 -14.39 2.32 -3.80
C LYS A 75 -14.18 3.81 -3.56
N LYS A 76 -14.49 4.33 -2.36
CA LYS A 76 -14.31 5.75 -2.03
C LYS A 76 -12.85 6.21 -2.13
N TYR A 77 -11.91 5.40 -1.64
CA TYR A 77 -10.48 5.73 -1.77
C TYR A 77 -9.99 5.59 -3.21
N LEU A 78 -10.43 4.54 -3.91
CA LEU A 78 -10.09 4.33 -5.32
C LEU A 78 -10.64 5.46 -6.22
N GLU A 79 -11.87 5.98 -5.93
CA GLU A 79 -12.40 7.19 -6.58
C GLU A 79 -11.55 8.42 -6.30
N ALA A 80 -11.01 8.56 -5.08
CA ALA A 80 -10.09 9.64 -4.78
C ALA A 80 -8.79 9.54 -5.58
N LEU A 81 -8.24 8.33 -5.74
CA LEU A 81 -7.08 8.10 -6.60
C LEU A 81 -7.38 8.37 -8.07
N GLU A 82 -8.54 7.94 -8.57
CA GLU A 82 -8.93 8.22 -9.97
C GLU A 82 -8.99 9.71 -10.27
N LYS A 83 -9.44 10.52 -9.29
CA LYS A 83 -9.58 11.97 -9.46
C LYS A 83 -8.31 12.78 -9.16
N ALA A 84 -7.47 12.30 -8.25
CA ALA A 84 -6.36 13.05 -7.70
C ALA A 84 -5.09 12.23 -7.50
N ALA A 85 -4.84 11.23 -8.37
CA ALA A 85 -3.55 10.58 -8.43
C ALA A 85 -2.46 11.55 -8.94
N PRO A 86 -1.18 11.31 -8.61
CA PRO A 86 -0.04 11.98 -9.24
C PRO A 86 -0.10 11.93 -10.77
N SER A 87 0.34 13.00 -11.43
CA SER A 87 0.25 13.14 -12.90
C SER A 87 1.01 12.07 -13.69
N ASN A 88 2.00 11.43 -13.05
CA ASN A 88 2.81 10.36 -13.62
C ASN A 88 2.32 8.95 -13.20
N MET A 89 1.14 8.86 -12.59
CA MET A 89 0.57 7.62 -12.08
C MET A 89 -0.75 7.30 -12.78
N THR A 90 -0.94 6.03 -13.19
CA THR A 90 -2.22 5.52 -13.68
C THR A 90 -2.61 4.31 -12.82
N CYS A 91 -3.81 4.36 -12.24
CA CYS A 91 -4.33 3.29 -11.40
C CYS A 91 -5.20 2.32 -12.22
N HIS A 92 -5.11 1.04 -11.90
CA HIS A 92 -6.02 0.00 -12.39
C HIS A 92 -6.47 -0.85 -11.21
N PHE A 93 -7.68 -1.34 -11.28
CA PHE A 93 -8.30 -2.14 -10.23
C PHE A 93 -8.50 -3.56 -10.77
N ILE A 94 -8.22 -4.56 -9.95
CA ILE A 94 -8.21 -5.95 -10.39
C ILE A 94 -9.14 -6.75 -9.48
N GLY A 95 -10.16 -7.39 -10.06
CA GLY A 95 -10.97 -8.41 -9.39
C GLY A 95 -10.45 -9.79 -9.74
N VAL A 96 -10.29 -10.66 -8.74
CA VAL A 96 -10.00 -12.09 -8.94
C VAL A 96 -11.23 -12.89 -8.60
N PHE A 97 -11.62 -13.79 -9.49
CA PHE A 97 -12.84 -14.56 -9.40
C PHE A 97 -12.54 -16.06 -9.32
N ARG A 98 -13.34 -16.77 -8.52
CA ARG A 98 -13.45 -18.23 -8.51
C ARG A 98 -14.80 -18.59 -9.14
N GLY A 99 -14.81 -18.96 -10.42
CA GLY A 99 -16.05 -18.97 -11.19
C GLY A 99 -16.63 -17.55 -11.27
N ASN A 100 -17.85 -17.34 -10.75
CA ASN A 100 -18.51 -16.03 -10.70
C ASN A 100 -18.36 -15.30 -9.36
N GLU A 101 -17.70 -15.91 -8.38
CA GLU A 101 -17.50 -15.34 -7.05
C GLU A 101 -16.26 -14.45 -7.04
N LEU A 102 -16.40 -13.19 -6.66
CA LEU A 102 -15.26 -12.29 -6.41
C LEU A 102 -14.57 -12.72 -5.11
N VAL A 103 -13.34 -13.23 -5.21
CA VAL A 103 -12.58 -13.79 -4.07
C VAL A 103 -11.36 -12.97 -3.69
N ALA A 104 -10.91 -12.06 -4.54
CA ALA A 104 -9.89 -11.07 -4.17
C ALA A 104 -10.03 -9.80 -4.99
N ILE A 105 -9.55 -8.71 -4.43
CA ILE A 105 -9.46 -7.40 -5.07
C ILE A 105 -8.04 -6.87 -4.93
N ALA A 106 -7.57 -6.12 -5.92
CA ALA A 106 -6.23 -5.55 -5.88
C ALA A 106 -6.16 -4.17 -6.57
N LEU A 107 -5.19 -3.37 -6.15
CA LEU A 107 -4.79 -2.10 -6.76
C LEU A 107 -3.48 -2.31 -7.52
N SER A 108 -3.43 -1.82 -8.74
CA SER A 108 -2.21 -1.70 -9.53
C SER A 108 -1.98 -0.25 -9.93
N GLN A 109 -0.72 0.19 -9.90
CA GLN A 109 -0.30 1.54 -10.26
C GLN A 109 0.83 1.48 -11.28
N PHE A 110 0.61 2.07 -12.45
CA PHE A 110 1.68 2.34 -13.41
C PHE A 110 2.30 3.70 -13.08
N LEU A 111 3.62 3.76 -13.00
CA LEU A 111 4.42 4.95 -12.75
C LEU A 111 5.37 5.21 -13.92
N ASP A 112 5.29 6.40 -14.53
CA ASP A 112 6.30 6.88 -15.50
C ASP A 112 7.19 7.94 -14.83
N LEU A 113 8.38 7.51 -14.41
CA LEU A 113 9.35 8.38 -13.76
C LEU A 113 10.07 9.33 -14.74
N ASN A 114 9.85 9.17 -16.06
CA ASN A 114 10.39 10.11 -17.04
C ASN A 114 9.58 11.41 -17.12
N SER A 115 8.31 11.39 -16.70
CA SER A 115 7.42 12.55 -16.80
C SER A 115 7.57 13.55 -15.66
N ILE A 116 8.42 13.25 -14.66
CA ILE A 116 8.67 14.11 -13.49
C ILE A 116 10.16 14.26 -13.21
N ASP A 117 10.51 15.29 -12.45
CA ASP A 117 11.83 15.39 -11.84
C ASP A 117 11.87 14.60 -10.53
N CYS A 118 12.49 13.42 -10.60
CA CYS A 118 12.56 12.48 -9.45
C CYS A 118 13.55 12.92 -8.37
N TYR A 119 14.46 13.85 -8.64
CA TYR A 119 15.54 14.21 -7.73
C TYR A 119 15.21 15.48 -6.95
N GLY A 120 15.37 15.40 -5.63
CA GLY A 120 15.26 16.57 -4.77
C GLY A 120 16.41 17.56 -4.98
N ASN A 121 16.22 18.80 -4.54
CA ASN A 121 17.12 19.93 -4.76
C ASN A 121 18.59 19.66 -4.39
N LYS A 122 18.85 18.81 -3.41
CA LYS A 122 20.21 18.45 -2.94
C LYS A 122 20.99 17.54 -3.91
N ASN A 123 20.30 16.94 -4.90
CA ASN A 123 20.87 15.92 -5.78
C ASN A 123 20.82 16.31 -7.28
N GLN A 124 20.47 17.55 -7.60
CA GLN A 124 20.35 18.03 -8.99
C GLN A 124 21.64 17.85 -9.84
N VAL A 125 22.82 17.91 -9.21
CA VAL A 125 24.11 17.71 -9.90
C VAL A 125 24.29 16.28 -10.42
N LYS A 126 23.53 15.31 -9.93
CA LYS A 126 23.58 13.89 -10.37
C LYS A 126 22.76 13.63 -11.65
N HIS A 127 22.01 14.62 -12.13
CA HIS A 127 21.17 14.48 -13.32
C HIS A 127 21.90 14.11 -14.62
N LEU A 128 23.16 14.47 -14.75
CA LEU A 128 23.95 14.29 -15.96
C LEU A 128 24.80 13.00 -15.99
N SER A 129 24.62 12.09 -15.00
CA SER A 129 25.39 10.87 -14.96
C SER A 129 24.88 9.81 -15.96
N LEU A 130 25.80 9.02 -16.54
CA LEU A 130 25.48 7.86 -17.39
C LEU A 130 24.50 6.91 -16.68
N LYS A 131 24.63 6.74 -15.35
CA LYS A 131 23.74 5.92 -14.55
C LYS A 131 22.28 6.41 -14.60
N ASN A 132 22.08 7.74 -14.55
CA ASN A 132 20.77 8.36 -14.65
C ASN A 132 20.14 8.15 -16.02
N TYR A 133 20.94 8.28 -17.07
CA TYR A 133 20.50 7.98 -18.43
C TYR A 133 20.05 6.51 -18.57
N LEU A 134 20.86 5.57 -18.07
CA LEU A 134 20.53 4.14 -18.10
C LEU A 134 19.27 3.84 -17.27
N PHE A 135 19.14 4.43 -16.09
CA PHE A 135 17.93 4.31 -15.26
C PHE A 135 16.69 4.80 -16.01
N ARG A 136 16.72 6.02 -16.54
CA ARG A 136 15.59 6.59 -17.30
C ARG A 136 15.21 5.73 -18.52
N LYS A 137 16.20 5.19 -19.20
CA LYS A 137 15.98 4.38 -20.42
C LYS A 137 15.47 2.98 -20.14
N TYR A 138 15.87 2.36 -19.01
CA TYR A 138 15.63 0.93 -18.77
C TYR A 138 14.87 0.62 -17.48
N SER A 139 14.63 1.56 -16.58
CA SER A 139 14.03 1.27 -15.27
C SER A 139 13.01 2.30 -14.79
N SER A 140 12.63 3.25 -15.64
CA SER A 140 11.77 4.38 -15.26
C SER A 140 10.27 4.13 -15.37
N ARG A 141 9.84 3.08 -16.04
CA ARG A 141 8.42 2.72 -16.22
C ARG A 141 8.10 1.47 -15.41
N ILE A 142 7.34 1.66 -14.35
CA ILE A 142 7.14 0.64 -13.32
C ILE A 142 5.66 0.33 -13.18
N LEU A 143 5.31 -0.94 -13.27
CA LEU A 143 3.98 -1.44 -12.86
C LEU A 143 4.10 -1.96 -11.43
N VAL A 144 3.39 -1.34 -10.51
CA VAL A 144 3.36 -1.72 -9.10
C VAL A 144 2.02 -2.40 -8.80
N MET A 145 2.07 -3.65 -8.32
CA MET A 145 0.94 -4.30 -7.67
C MET A 145 0.97 -3.88 -6.21
N GLY A 146 0.17 -2.89 -5.84
CA GLY A 146 0.17 -2.24 -4.55
C GLY A 146 -0.07 -0.74 -4.61
N ASN A 147 0.05 -0.09 -3.47
CA ASN A 147 -0.13 1.36 -3.34
C ASN A 147 1.22 2.05 -3.07
N SER A 148 1.74 2.77 -4.06
CA SER A 148 3.03 3.48 -3.95
C SER A 148 2.98 4.69 -3.02
N MET A 149 1.78 5.16 -2.66
CA MET A 149 1.56 6.32 -1.80
C MET A 149 1.50 5.95 -0.30
N LEU A 150 1.55 4.65 0.02
CA LEU A 150 1.44 4.11 1.37
C LEU A 150 2.60 3.17 1.69
N SER A 151 2.78 2.92 2.97
CA SER A 151 3.63 1.85 3.50
C SER A 151 2.74 0.74 4.08
N GLY A 152 3.19 -0.51 3.97
CA GLY A 152 2.42 -1.68 4.40
C GLY A 152 1.65 -2.34 3.25
N GLN A 153 1.12 -3.53 3.53
CA GLN A 153 0.40 -4.34 2.55
C GLN A 153 -0.98 -3.72 2.26
N ASN A 154 -1.04 -2.92 1.21
CA ASN A 154 -2.24 -2.30 0.66
C ASN A 154 -2.42 -2.66 -0.83
N ALA A 155 -1.84 -3.80 -1.24
CA ALA A 155 -1.89 -4.28 -2.62
C ALA A 155 -3.20 -4.97 -2.94
N CYS A 156 -3.66 -5.84 -2.04
CA CYS A 156 -4.85 -6.66 -2.25
C CYS A 156 -5.56 -7.01 -0.94
N ALA A 157 -6.84 -7.35 -1.06
CA ALA A 157 -7.62 -8.02 -0.02
C ALA A 157 -8.15 -9.34 -0.58
N VAL A 158 -8.06 -10.39 0.22
CA VAL A 158 -8.37 -11.77 -0.19
C VAL A 158 -9.43 -12.33 0.76
N SER A 159 -10.46 -12.97 0.21
CA SER A 159 -11.46 -13.69 0.99
C SER A 159 -10.82 -14.83 1.78
N GLY A 160 -11.25 -15.04 3.02
CA GLY A 160 -10.76 -16.13 3.86
C GLY A 160 -11.00 -17.54 3.29
N THR A 161 -11.86 -17.68 2.26
CA THR A 161 -12.15 -18.95 1.56
C THR A 161 -11.28 -19.14 0.32
N ALA A 162 -10.50 -18.15 -0.09
CA ALA A 162 -9.70 -18.20 -1.31
C ALA A 162 -8.35 -18.90 -1.10
N ASN A 163 -7.86 -19.52 -2.16
CA ASN A 163 -6.51 -20.09 -2.20
C ASN A 163 -5.51 -19.00 -2.57
N ILE A 164 -4.69 -18.54 -1.62
CA ILE A 164 -3.75 -17.43 -1.80
C ILE A 164 -2.79 -17.66 -2.98
N PRO A 165 -2.12 -18.82 -3.16
CA PRO A 165 -1.31 -19.10 -4.34
C PRO A 165 -2.04 -18.92 -5.67
N GLN A 166 -3.30 -19.33 -5.77
CA GLN A 166 -4.08 -19.15 -7.00
C GLN A 166 -4.45 -17.68 -7.23
N VAL A 167 -4.76 -16.92 -6.16
CA VAL A 167 -4.96 -15.47 -6.24
C VAL A 167 -3.70 -14.76 -6.73
N LEU A 168 -2.53 -15.07 -6.15
CA LEU A 168 -1.26 -14.48 -6.56
C LEU A 168 -0.92 -14.83 -8.02
N HIS A 169 -1.21 -16.05 -8.45
CA HIS A 169 -1.05 -16.44 -9.85
C HIS A 169 -1.98 -15.61 -10.78
N ALA A 170 -3.25 -15.45 -10.43
CA ALA A 170 -4.16 -14.61 -11.19
C ALA A 170 -3.70 -13.15 -11.24
N LEU A 171 -3.17 -12.60 -10.14
CA LEU A 171 -2.61 -11.26 -10.11
C LEU A 171 -1.34 -11.13 -10.97
N SER A 172 -0.51 -12.19 -11.06
CA SER A 172 0.65 -12.17 -11.97
C SER A 172 0.22 -12.18 -13.44
N LEU A 173 -0.83 -12.90 -13.79
CA LEU A 173 -1.41 -12.89 -15.14
C LEU A 173 -2.03 -11.51 -15.46
N ALA A 174 -2.73 -10.90 -14.51
CA ALA A 174 -3.25 -9.53 -14.67
C ALA A 174 -2.11 -8.50 -14.90
N ALA A 175 -0.99 -8.65 -14.21
CA ALA A 175 0.18 -7.80 -14.44
C ALA A 175 0.77 -7.99 -15.85
N ASP A 176 0.80 -9.23 -16.36
CA ASP A 176 1.26 -9.52 -17.73
C ASP A 176 0.29 -8.97 -18.78
N GLU A 177 -1.03 -9.04 -18.53
CA GLU A 177 -2.05 -8.43 -19.39
C GLU A 177 -1.92 -6.90 -19.41
N LEU A 178 -1.76 -6.25 -18.27
CA LEU A 178 -1.51 -4.81 -18.21
C LEU A 178 -0.27 -4.42 -19.01
N LYS A 179 0.82 -5.16 -18.91
CA LYS A 179 2.03 -4.91 -19.74
C LYS A 179 1.71 -4.97 -21.23
N ALA A 180 0.91 -5.95 -21.66
CA ALA A 180 0.50 -6.07 -23.06
C ALA A 180 -0.38 -4.89 -23.49
N ILE A 181 -1.33 -4.47 -22.65
CA ILE A 181 -2.19 -3.30 -22.91
C ILE A 181 -1.34 -2.03 -23.10
N PHE A 182 -0.38 -1.78 -22.21
CA PHE A 182 0.50 -0.61 -22.32
C PHE A 182 1.42 -0.69 -23.54
N LYS A 183 1.95 -1.87 -23.85
CA LYS A 183 2.77 -2.08 -25.05
C LYS A 183 2.00 -1.79 -26.33
N ASN A 184 0.73 -2.17 -26.41
CA ASN A 184 -0.15 -1.84 -27.55
C ASN A 184 -0.40 -0.33 -27.69
N LYS A 185 -0.24 0.43 -26.58
CA LYS A 185 -0.27 1.91 -26.58
C LYS A 185 1.12 2.54 -26.85
N GLY A 186 2.13 1.74 -27.22
CA GLY A 186 3.50 2.22 -27.45
C GLY A 186 4.30 2.49 -26.18
N ILE A 187 3.86 2.01 -25.02
CA ILE A 187 4.54 2.21 -23.74
C ILE A 187 5.16 0.89 -23.28
N ASP A 188 6.48 0.78 -23.40
CA ASP A 188 7.20 -0.38 -22.86
C ASP A 188 7.37 -0.25 -21.35
N MET A 189 6.85 -1.21 -20.60
CA MET A 189 7.09 -1.32 -19.16
C MET A 189 8.44 -1.97 -18.89
N HIS A 190 9.21 -1.36 -18.00
CA HIS A 190 10.54 -1.84 -17.62
C HIS A 190 10.49 -2.82 -16.46
N LEU A 191 9.75 -2.47 -15.41
CA LEU A 191 9.70 -3.20 -14.15
C LEU A 191 8.26 -3.56 -13.78
N THR A 192 8.09 -4.74 -13.19
CA THR A 192 6.88 -5.13 -12.45
C THR A 192 7.28 -5.40 -11.01
N SER A 193 6.53 -4.85 -10.06
CA SER A 193 6.82 -5.02 -8.64
C SER A 193 5.55 -5.36 -7.86
N PHE A 194 5.66 -6.37 -7.00
CA PHE A 194 4.71 -6.66 -5.92
C PHE A 194 5.35 -6.13 -4.65
N LYS A 195 4.72 -5.16 -3.97
CA LYS A 195 5.39 -4.42 -2.90
C LYS A 195 4.71 -4.55 -1.54
N ASP A 196 5.53 -4.37 -0.49
CA ASP A 196 5.12 -4.14 0.88
C ASP A 196 4.39 -5.32 1.55
N PHE A 197 4.84 -6.53 1.29
CA PHE A 197 4.39 -7.72 1.99
C PHE A 197 5.19 -7.92 3.29
N GLN A 198 4.56 -8.49 4.31
CA GLN A 198 5.27 -8.94 5.51
C GLN A 198 6.15 -10.15 5.18
N ALA A 199 7.25 -10.33 5.92
CA ALA A 199 8.17 -11.45 5.69
C ALA A 199 7.48 -12.82 5.78
N THR A 200 6.42 -12.94 6.59
CA THR A 200 5.58 -14.14 6.75
C THR A 200 4.73 -14.44 5.51
N GLU A 201 4.28 -13.40 4.78
CA GLU A 201 3.45 -13.54 3.59
C GLU A 201 4.26 -13.94 2.34
N VAL A 202 5.57 -13.68 2.36
CA VAL A 202 6.45 -13.94 1.20
C VAL A 202 6.60 -15.44 0.90
N GLY A 203 6.29 -16.32 1.87
CA GLY A 203 6.23 -17.77 1.66
C GLY A 203 5.32 -18.17 0.48
N ASP A 204 4.20 -17.47 0.29
CA ASP A 204 3.21 -17.73 -0.74
C ASP A 204 3.69 -17.41 -2.15
N PHE A 205 4.74 -16.59 -2.29
CA PHE A 205 5.36 -16.25 -3.58
C PHE A 205 6.39 -17.29 -4.07
N LYS A 206 6.61 -18.40 -3.34
CA LYS A 206 7.47 -19.51 -3.76
C LYS A 206 6.79 -20.38 -4.82
N MET A 207 6.37 -19.76 -5.91
CA MET A 207 5.66 -20.45 -7.00
C MET A 207 6.31 -20.12 -8.35
N PRO A 208 6.11 -20.95 -9.39
CA PRO A 208 6.75 -20.77 -10.69
C PRO A 208 6.54 -19.38 -11.32
N ALA A 209 5.42 -18.73 -11.05
CA ALA A 209 5.09 -17.38 -11.57
C ALA A 209 6.10 -16.30 -11.12
N PHE A 210 6.70 -16.46 -9.93
CA PHE A 210 7.62 -15.51 -9.32
C PHE A 210 9.07 -16.00 -9.22
N LYS A 211 9.42 -17.12 -9.88
CA LYS A 211 10.75 -17.76 -9.79
C LYS A 211 11.90 -16.85 -10.23
N ASP A 212 11.65 -15.95 -11.16
CA ASP A 212 12.62 -15.03 -11.72
C ASP A 212 12.58 -13.64 -11.06
N ASP A 213 11.74 -13.46 -10.05
CA ASP A 213 11.57 -12.19 -9.36
C ASP A 213 12.67 -12.00 -8.31
N LEU A 214 13.27 -10.81 -8.32
CA LEU A 214 14.20 -10.40 -7.27
C LEU A 214 13.41 -10.07 -6.00
N ARG A 215 13.71 -10.76 -4.91
CA ARG A 215 13.27 -10.34 -3.58
C ARG A 215 14.11 -9.17 -3.10
N PHE A 216 13.47 -8.10 -2.67
CA PHE A 216 14.13 -6.93 -2.12
C PHE A 216 13.46 -6.49 -0.81
N SER A 217 14.23 -5.86 0.05
CA SER A 217 13.75 -5.20 1.25
C SER A 217 13.96 -3.71 1.11
N VAL A 218 12.99 -2.92 1.50
CA VAL A 218 13.04 -1.45 1.55
C VAL A 218 13.22 -0.99 3.00
N GLN A 219 13.34 0.32 3.21
CA GLN A 219 13.34 0.87 4.56
C GLN A 219 12.10 0.36 5.33
N PRO A 220 12.26 0.00 6.63
CA PRO A 220 11.17 -0.57 7.40
C PRO A 220 10.02 0.41 7.57
N ASN A 221 8.84 -0.12 7.72
CA ASN A 221 7.67 0.63 8.14
C ASN A 221 7.74 0.87 9.65
N MET A 222 7.62 2.12 10.09
CA MET A 222 7.68 2.46 11.51
C MET A 222 6.27 2.41 12.11
N VAL A 223 6.06 1.49 13.05
CA VAL A 223 4.76 1.23 13.67
C VAL A 223 4.84 1.40 15.18
N LEU A 224 3.90 2.11 15.76
CA LEU A 224 3.73 2.22 17.21
C LEU A 224 2.46 1.48 17.61
N SER A 225 2.61 0.37 18.33
CA SER A 225 1.49 -0.31 18.99
C SER A 225 1.04 0.51 20.20
N ILE A 226 -0.23 0.81 20.26
CA ILE A 226 -0.85 1.49 21.41
C ILE A 226 -1.11 0.44 22.49
N ARG A 227 -0.56 0.67 23.68
CA ARG A 227 -0.73 -0.26 24.80
C ARG A 227 -2.11 -0.10 25.40
N GLU A 228 -2.71 -1.20 25.83
CA GLU A 228 -4.06 -1.21 26.40
C GLU A 228 -4.20 -0.32 27.66
N GLU A 229 -3.11 -0.18 28.44
CA GLU A 229 -3.07 0.66 29.63
C GLU A 229 -2.97 2.17 29.31
N TRP A 230 -2.69 2.57 28.08
CA TRP A 230 -2.65 3.98 27.69
C TRP A 230 -4.06 4.50 27.35
N LYS A 231 -4.69 5.21 28.28
CA LYS A 231 -5.99 5.84 28.08
C LYS A 231 -5.90 7.33 27.80
N SER A 232 -4.69 7.90 28.00
CA SER A 232 -4.42 9.33 27.79
C SER A 232 -2.99 9.56 27.28
N GLU A 233 -2.73 10.75 26.73
CA GLU A 233 -1.37 11.20 26.41
C GLU A 233 -0.46 11.13 27.67
N GLN A 234 -1.03 11.40 28.87
CA GLN A 234 -0.25 11.37 30.11
C GLN A 234 0.26 9.95 30.45
N ASP A 235 -0.55 8.90 30.19
CA ASP A 235 -0.11 7.51 30.42
C ASP A 235 1.06 7.15 29.53
N TYR A 236 0.98 7.54 28.25
CA TYR A 236 2.07 7.36 27.28
C TYR A 236 3.35 8.11 27.74
N ILE A 237 3.22 9.36 28.22
CA ILE A 237 4.36 10.13 28.72
C ILE A 237 4.96 9.49 29.98
N ASN A 238 4.12 8.99 30.89
CA ASN A 238 4.56 8.33 32.12
C ASN A 238 5.33 7.04 31.85
N ALA A 239 4.99 6.33 30.77
CA ALA A 239 5.72 5.13 30.34
C ALA A 239 7.13 5.43 29.81
N MET A 240 7.42 6.67 29.44
CA MET A 240 8.73 7.05 28.93
C MET A 240 9.79 7.12 30.04
N SER A 241 11.04 6.90 29.69
CA SER A 241 12.20 7.20 30.53
C SER A 241 12.39 8.72 30.71
N LYS A 242 13.09 9.12 31.76
CA LYS A 242 13.35 10.56 32.12
C LYS A 242 13.87 11.37 30.92
N LYS A 243 14.78 10.81 30.13
CA LYS A 243 15.36 11.45 28.94
C LYS A 243 14.26 11.86 27.94
N TYR A 244 13.36 10.95 27.61
CA TYR A 244 12.33 11.18 26.59
C TYR A 244 11.16 12.01 27.11
N ARG A 245 10.84 11.92 28.41
CA ARG A 245 9.92 12.89 29.05
C ARG A 245 10.46 14.33 28.98
N THR A 246 11.78 14.50 29.15
CA THR A 246 12.42 15.81 28.99
C THR A 246 12.35 16.29 27.54
N GLN A 247 12.59 15.39 26.56
CA GLN A 247 12.44 15.71 25.13
C GLN A 247 11.02 16.15 24.82
N PHE A 248 10.01 15.42 25.30
CA PHE A 248 8.60 15.77 25.14
C PHE A 248 8.30 17.17 25.69
N LYS A 249 8.65 17.44 26.97
CA LYS A 249 8.44 18.74 27.59
C LYS A 249 9.11 19.88 26.81
N ARG A 250 10.34 19.66 26.37
CA ARG A 250 11.08 20.63 25.55
C ARG A 250 10.37 20.90 24.22
N SER A 251 9.87 19.86 23.53
CA SER A 251 9.17 20.05 22.25
C SER A 251 7.88 20.85 22.44
N ARG A 252 7.10 20.54 23.49
CA ARG A 252 5.87 21.28 23.81
C ARG A 252 6.15 22.74 24.17
N THR A 253 7.24 23.01 24.93
CA THR A 253 7.65 24.38 25.26
C THR A 253 8.04 25.16 24.00
N LYS A 254 8.77 24.55 23.09
CA LYS A 254 9.17 25.21 21.82
C LYS A 254 7.99 25.47 20.88
N ALA A 255 6.96 24.67 20.94
CA ALA A 255 5.75 24.83 20.16
C ALA A 255 4.73 25.81 20.78
N LYS A 256 5.05 26.49 21.89
CA LYS A 256 4.18 27.53 22.42
C LYS A 256 3.87 28.59 21.36
N GLY A 257 2.62 29.04 21.32
CA GLY A 257 2.12 29.99 20.32
C GLY A 257 1.70 29.35 18.99
N ILE A 258 1.81 28.03 18.85
CA ILE A 258 1.26 27.31 17.69
C ILE A 258 -0.13 26.79 18.03
N GLU A 259 -1.11 27.26 17.29
CA GLU A 259 -2.50 26.78 17.35
C GLU A 259 -2.68 25.60 16.40
N LYS A 260 -3.50 24.62 16.81
CA LYS A 260 -3.79 23.41 16.04
C LYS A 260 -5.28 23.37 15.76
N LYS A 261 -5.62 23.15 14.50
CA LYS A 261 -7.01 23.07 14.06
C LYS A 261 -7.21 21.97 13.05
N GLU A 262 -8.19 21.10 13.25
CA GLU A 262 -8.67 20.22 12.20
C GLU A 262 -9.41 21.05 11.16
N LEU A 263 -9.02 20.90 9.88
CA LEU A 263 -9.60 21.66 8.78
C LEU A 263 -10.76 20.91 8.14
N GLY A 264 -11.87 21.60 7.96
CA GLY A 264 -12.99 21.15 7.17
C GLY A 264 -12.69 21.23 5.66
N LEU A 265 -13.63 20.70 4.85
CA LEU A 265 -13.45 20.64 3.39
C LEU A 265 -13.21 22.03 2.76
N ASP A 266 -14.00 23.04 3.17
CA ASP A 266 -13.90 24.40 2.61
C ASP A 266 -12.60 25.08 3.03
N GLU A 267 -12.12 24.83 4.25
CA GLU A 267 -10.86 25.35 4.75
C GLU A 267 -9.67 24.70 4.02
N ILE A 268 -9.72 23.38 3.78
CA ILE A 268 -8.70 22.68 2.97
C ILE A 268 -8.66 23.26 1.57
N ARG A 269 -9.83 23.48 0.95
CA ARG A 269 -9.95 24.08 -0.38
C ARG A 269 -9.37 25.49 -0.44
N ALA A 270 -9.66 26.32 0.58
CA ALA A 270 -9.13 27.67 0.68
C ALA A 270 -7.58 27.69 0.87
N GLN A 271 -7.01 26.67 1.50
CA GLN A 271 -5.58 26.56 1.80
C GLN A 271 -4.79 25.71 0.81
N GLU A 272 -5.38 25.25 -0.30
CA GLU A 272 -4.71 24.32 -1.25
C GLU A 272 -3.34 24.79 -1.71
N ASN A 273 -3.16 26.07 -1.98
CA ASN A 273 -1.88 26.64 -2.41
C ASN A 273 -0.82 26.48 -1.31
N LYS A 274 -1.18 26.84 -0.08
CA LYS A 274 -0.26 26.79 1.07
C LYS A 274 0.03 25.35 1.48
N LEU A 275 -0.95 24.47 1.45
CA LEU A 275 -0.77 23.04 1.70
C LEU A 275 0.19 22.43 0.68
N GLN A 276 0.05 22.77 -0.61
CA GLN A 276 0.96 22.32 -1.66
C GLN A 276 2.38 22.83 -1.45
N GLU A 277 2.55 24.11 -1.11
CA GLU A 277 3.86 24.71 -0.82
C GLU A 277 4.55 23.95 0.34
N LEU A 278 3.87 23.80 1.47
CA LEU A 278 4.40 23.13 2.65
C LEU A 278 4.71 21.64 2.40
N TYR A 279 3.88 20.96 1.62
CA TYR A 279 4.15 19.58 1.17
C TYR A 279 5.43 19.51 0.33
N LEU A 280 5.59 20.43 -0.62
CA LEU A 280 6.76 20.46 -1.49
C LEU A 280 8.05 20.77 -0.73
N HIS A 281 8.03 21.57 0.35
CA HIS A 281 9.20 21.76 1.23
C HIS A 281 9.71 20.42 1.76
N VAL A 282 8.81 19.54 2.22
CA VAL A 282 9.18 18.21 2.72
C VAL A 282 9.60 17.27 1.58
N ALA A 283 8.83 17.23 0.49
CA ALA A 283 9.12 16.37 -0.66
C ALA A 283 10.47 16.70 -1.30
N SER A 284 10.82 17.99 -1.43
CA SER A 284 12.10 18.43 -2.01
C SER A 284 13.33 18.07 -1.17
N ASN A 285 13.14 17.77 0.11
CA ASN A 285 14.21 17.31 0.99
C ASN A 285 14.53 15.81 0.81
N ALA A 286 13.63 15.03 0.19
CA ALA A 286 13.89 13.64 -0.12
C ALA A 286 14.93 13.53 -1.25
N PRO A 287 15.86 12.54 -1.16
CA PRO A 287 16.88 12.36 -2.20
C PRO A 287 16.28 11.91 -3.55
N PHE A 288 15.12 11.24 -3.49
CA PHE A 288 14.43 10.71 -4.66
C PHE A 288 12.93 10.63 -4.40
N ASN A 289 12.14 11.07 -5.39
CA ASN A 289 10.68 11.00 -5.37
C ASN A 289 10.20 10.22 -6.59
N THR A 290 9.25 9.32 -6.38
CA THR A 290 8.61 8.56 -7.46
C THR A 290 7.37 9.26 -8.01
N PHE A 291 6.84 10.25 -7.29
CA PHE A 291 5.70 11.08 -7.69
C PHE A 291 5.63 12.34 -6.82
N TYR A 292 4.80 13.28 -7.26
CA TYR A 292 4.36 14.44 -6.47
C TYR A 292 2.83 14.50 -6.44
N LEU A 293 2.27 14.83 -5.28
CA LEU A 293 0.82 14.97 -5.13
C LEU A 293 0.31 16.19 -5.92
N PRO A 294 -0.80 16.08 -6.63
CA PRO A 294 -1.45 17.23 -7.22
C PRO A 294 -2.05 18.14 -6.13
N LYS A 295 -2.16 19.42 -6.43
CA LYS A 295 -2.60 20.46 -5.49
C LYS A 295 -3.91 20.13 -4.77
N HIS A 296 -4.90 19.62 -5.49
CA HIS A 296 -6.24 19.29 -4.98
C HIS A 296 -6.34 17.92 -4.29
N HIS A 297 -5.22 17.23 -4.11
CA HIS A 297 -5.22 15.85 -3.58
C HIS A 297 -5.91 15.73 -2.21
N PHE A 298 -5.57 16.62 -1.28
CA PHE A 298 -6.15 16.60 0.07
C PHE A 298 -7.62 16.99 0.09
N THR A 299 -8.03 17.92 -0.78
CA THR A 299 -9.43 18.30 -0.97
C THR A 299 -10.27 17.12 -1.41
N VAL A 300 -9.79 16.39 -2.43
CA VAL A 300 -10.49 15.21 -2.95
C VAL A 300 -10.54 14.08 -1.91
N LEU A 301 -9.46 13.86 -1.15
CA LEU A 301 -9.48 12.88 -0.06
C LEU A 301 -10.51 13.24 1.01
N LYS A 302 -10.55 14.51 1.45
CA LYS A 302 -11.55 14.96 2.45
C LYS A 302 -12.97 14.80 1.92
N GLU A 303 -13.21 15.13 0.66
CA GLU A 303 -14.52 14.97 0.00
C GLU A 303 -14.97 13.49 -0.03
N LYS A 304 -14.06 12.58 -0.38
CA LYS A 304 -14.41 11.17 -0.58
C LYS A 304 -14.40 10.36 0.71
N LEU A 305 -13.42 10.55 1.57
CA LEU A 305 -13.25 9.79 2.81
C LEU A 305 -13.92 10.45 4.02
N GLN A 306 -14.32 11.73 3.92
CA GLN A 306 -15.04 12.46 4.96
C GLN A 306 -14.34 12.39 6.33
N SER A 307 -14.98 11.80 7.35
CA SER A 307 -14.44 11.67 8.71
C SER A 307 -13.25 10.70 8.80
N ALA A 308 -13.10 9.76 7.85
CA ALA A 308 -11.97 8.85 7.85
C ALA A 308 -10.65 9.54 7.45
N PHE A 309 -10.69 10.67 6.74
CA PHE A 309 -9.53 11.49 6.43
C PHE A 309 -9.50 12.74 7.30
N MET A 310 -8.42 12.93 8.04
CA MET A 310 -8.19 14.08 8.91
C MET A 310 -6.99 14.88 8.43
N LEU A 311 -7.14 16.20 8.33
CA LEU A 311 -6.07 17.15 8.09
C LEU A 311 -6.06 18.16 9.23
N VAL A 312 -4.95 18.23 9.96
CA VAL A 312 -4.76 19.17 11.07
C VAL A 312 -3.71 20.19 10.66
N GLY A 313 -4.12 21.45 10.60
CA GLY A 313 -3.26 22.60 10.36
C GLY A 313 -2.59 23.08 11.66
N TYR A 314 -1.37 23.58 11.54
CA TYR A 314 -0.59 24.23 12.57
C TYR A 314 -0.42 25.70 12.19
N PHE A 315 -0.90 26.60 13.03
CA PHE A 315 -0.94 28.03 12.75
C PHE A 315 -0.06 28.79 13.75
N MET A 316 0.64 29.79 13.28
CA MET A 316 1.36 30.78 14.07
C MET A 316 1.05 32.15 13.50
N ASP A 317 0.56 33.08 14.33
CA ASP A 317 0.12 34.41 13.90
C ASP A 317 -0.85 34.32 12.70
N GLU A 318 -1.87 33.45 12.82
CA GLU A 318 -2.91 33.15 11.82
C GLU A 318 -2.37 32.52 10.50
N GLN A 319 -1.06 32.36 10.35
CA GLN A 319 -0.46 31.75 9.18
C GLN A 319 -0.32 30.24 9.32
N LEU A 320 -0.71 29.48 8.31
CA LEU A 320 -0.51 28.04 8.23
C LEU A 320 1.00 27.75 8.02
N ILE A 321 1.68 27.23 9.04
CA ILE A 321 3.13 26.91 9.05
C ILE A 321 3.41 25.41 8.88
N GLY A 322 2.39 24.58 8.96
CA GLY A 322 2.52 23.14 8.77
C GLY A 322 1.18 22.43 8.86
N PHE A 323 1.15 21.21 8.41
CA PHE A 323 -0.01 20.34 8.51
C PHE A 323 0.42 18.86 8.62
N LYS A 324 -0.46 18.05 9.17
CA LYS A 324 -0.37 16.60 9.17
C LYS A 324 -1.67 16.00 8.66
N THR A 325 -1.60 14.83 8.02
CA THR A 325 -2.77 14.08 7.62
C THR A 325 -2.74 12.66 8.16
N MET A 326 -3.93 12.13 8.44
CA MET A 326 -4.15 10.79 8.98
C MET A 326 -5.38 10.18 8.32
N ILE A 327 -5.39 8.86 8.18
CA ILE A 327 -6.50 8.08 7.63
C ILE A 327 -6.83 6.96 8.61
N SER A 328 -8.09 6.89 9.01
CA SER A 328 -8.62 5.79 9.83
C SER A 328 -8.82 4.55 8.97
N ASN A 329 -8.17 3.44 9.32
CA ASN A 329 -8.25 2.17 8.62
C ASN A 329 -8.63 1.05 9.61
N GLY A 330 -9.91 0.94 9.91
CA GLY A 330 -10.40 0.08 10.98
C GLY A 330 -9.88 0.55 12.34
N ASP A 331 -9.20 -0.35 13.06
CA ASP A 331 -8.56 -0.08 14.35
C ASP A 331 -7.11 0.46 14.22
N VAL A 332 -6.65 0.72 13.00
CA VAL A 332 -5.32 1.25 12.69
C VAL A 332 -5.43 2.71 12.24
N LEU A 333 -4.54 3.55 12.73
CA LEU A 333 -4.36 4.91 12.25
C LEU A 333 -3.15 4.98 11.31
N ASP A 334 -3.39 5.23 10.02
CA ASP A 334 -2.33 5.46 9.06
C ASP A 334 -1.98 6.95 9.01
N THR A 335 -0.72 7.32 9.27
CA THR A 335 -0.26 8.67 8.93
C THR A 335 -0.03 8.75 7.43
N TYR A 336 -0.44 9.87 6.86
CA TYR A 336 -0.35 10.03 5.42
C TYR A 336 0.73 11.09 5.09
N PHE A 337 0.46 12.04 4.21
CA PHE A 337 1.44 13.09 3.94
C PHE A 337 1.36 14.23 4.97
N LEU A 338 2.45 14.94 5.13
CA LEU A 338 2.56 16.13 5.96
C LEU A 338 3.41 17.19 5.24
N GLY A 339 3.31 18.41 5.71
CA GLY A 339 4.11 19.52 5.22
C GLY A 339 4.42 20.49 6.35
N TYR A 340 5.54 21.20 6.23
CA TYR A 340 5.92 22.24 7.17
C TYR A 340 6.87 23.24 6.55
N ASP A 341 6.92 24.42 7.16
CA ASP A 341 7.89 25.43 6.83
C ASP A 341 9.27 25.05 7.38
N ASP A 342 10.25 24.85 6.50
CA ASP A 342 11.60 24.43 6.85
C ASP A 342 12.34 25.45 7.75
N THR A 343 11.98 26.74 7.64
CA THR A 343 12.62 27.80 8.43
C THR A 343 12.21 27.76 9.90
N ILE A 344 10.99 27.33 10.18
CA ILE A 344 10.39 27.29 11.54
C ILE A 344 10.54 25.93 12.18
N GLN A 345 10.57 24.85 11.37
CA GLN A 345 10.48 23.46 11.82
C GLN A 345 11.50 23.11 12.91
N LYS A 346 12.79 23.50 12.76
CA LYS A 346 13.86 23.16 13.72
C LYS A 346 13.69 23.93 15.03
N GLU A 347 13.37 25.22 14.97
CA GLU A 347 13.19 26.07 16.14
C GLU A 347 12.03 25.57 17.00
N LYS A 348 10.87 25.35 16.37
CA LYS A 348 9.63 24.95 17.03
C LYS A 348 9.52 23.43 17.25
N MET A 349 10.48 22.64 16.79
CA MET A 349 10.44 21.16 16.80
C MET A 349 9.10 20.65 16.21
N LEU A 350 8.64 21.26 15.11
CA LEU A 350 7.28 21.10 14.59
C LEU A 350 6.99 19.66 14.21
N TYR A 351 7.90 19.02 13.47
CA TYR A 351 7.72 17.62 13.06
C TYR A 351 7.59 16.65 14.25
N LEU A 352 8.42 16.83 15.29
CA LEU A 352 8.34 16.01 16.50
C LEU A 352 7.01 16.23 17.26
N ASN A 353 6.53 17.47 17.30
CA ASN A 353 5.21 17.77 17.88
C ASN A 353 4.08 17.13 17.07
N MET A 354 4.15 17.13 15.73
CA MET A 354 3.20 16.42 14.88
C MET A 354 3.13 14.93 15.21
N LEU A 355 4.29 14.27 15.39
CA LEU A 355 4.34 12.86 15.76
C LEU A 355 3.70 12.59 17.12
N TYR A 356 3.97 13.41 18.14
CA TYR A 356 3.32 13.29 19.45
C TYR A 356 1.80 13.53 19.36
N ASP A 357 1.37 14.51 18.56
CA ASP A 357 -0.05 14.80 18.39
C ASP A 357 -0.78 13.68 17.63
N MET A 358 -0.13 12.99 16.69
CA MET A 358 -0.67 11.80 16.04
C MET A 358 -0.81 10.65 17.05
N THR A 359 0.20 10.47 17.91
CA THR A 359 0.18 9.44 18.96
C THR A 359 -0.93 9.71 19.99
N ALA A 360 -1.06 10.97 20.47
CA ALA A 360 -2.11 11.35 21.39
C ALA A 360 -3.52 11.15 20.79
N HIS A 361 -3.68 11.47 19.49
CA HIS A 361 -4.92 11.23 18.77
C HIS A 361 -5.24 9.72 18.69
N ALA A 362 -4.25 8.86 18.37
CA ALA A 362 -4.44 7.43 18.31
C ALA A 362 -4.87 6.83 19.66
N ILE A 363 -4.25 7.28 20.76
CA ILE A 363 -4.59 6.84 22.12
C ILE A 363 -6.00 7.27 22.49
N HIS A 364 -6.33 8.56 22.28
CA HIS A 364 -7.62 9.13 22.64
C HIS A 364 -8.79 8.44 21.93
N ASN A 365 -8.59 8.06 20.66
CA ASN A 365 -9.63 7.43 19.84
C ASN A 365 -9.57 5.89 19.86
N GLY A 366 -8.74 5.28 20.69
CA GLY A 366 -8.73 3.83 20.92
C GLY A 366 -8.19 3.01 19.75
N TYR A 367 -7.33 3.56 18.90
CA TYR A 367 -6.66 2.79 17.87
C TYR A 367 -5.70 1.76 18.49
N SER A 368 -5.56 0.60 17.87
CA SER A 368 -4.64 -0.45 18.31
C SER A 368 -3.19 -0.12 17.97
N LYS A 369 -2.97 0.54 16.85
CA LYS A 369 -1.65 0.96 16.37
C LYS A 369 -1.72 2.17 15.46
N ILE A 370 -0.55 2.83 15.32
CA ILE A 370 -0.33 3.91 14.36
C ILE A 370 0.82 3.55 13.43
N ILE A 371 0.60 3.73 12.14
CA ILE A 371 1.58 3.50 11.09
C ILE A 371 2.17 4.85 10.69
N PHE A 372 3.46 5.07 10.98
CA PHE A 372 4.18 6.30 10.62
C PHE A 372 4.87 6.24 9.26
N GLY A 373 4.84 5.09 8.61
CA GLY A 373 5.51 4.90 7.33
C GLY A 373 7.03 4.89 7.42
N ARG A 374 7.67 4.95 6.26
CA ARG A 374 9.13 4.93 6.09
C ARG A 374 9.74 6.30 6.36
N THR A 375 11.06 6.41 6.23
CA THR A 375 11.86 7.64 6.43
C THR A 375 11.87 8.15 7.87
N ALA A 376 12.81 9.04 8.19
CA ALA A 376 12.96 9.66 9.52
C ALA A 376 12.94 8.63 10.67
N LEU A 377 13.61 7.48 10.51
CA LEU A 377 13.51 6.30 11.37
C LEU A 377 13.90 6.61 12.82
N GLU A 378 14.99 7.36 13.05
CA GLU A 378 15.45 7.68 14.40
C GLU A 378 14.45 8.53 15.19
N ILE A 379 13.86 9.54 14.58
CA ILE A 379 12.90 10.39 15.28
C ILE A 379 11.60 9.64 15.57
N LYS A 380 11.14 8.79 14.67
CA LYS A 380 9.98 7.93 14.89
C LYS A 380 10.24 6.88 15.98
N SER A 381 11.43 6.27 16.00
CA SER A 381 11.78 5.36 17.10
C SER A 381 11.91 6.07 18.45
N SER A 382 12.28 7.37 18.46
CA SER A 382 12.37 8.16 19.69
C SER A 382 11.02 8.45 20.37
N ILE A 383 9.92 8.23 19.64
CA ILE A 383 8.55 8.29 20.18
C ILE A 383 7.97 6.87 20.42
N GLY A 384 8.76 5.82 20.19
CA GLY A 384 8.41 4.44 20.49
C GLY A 384 7.95 3.60 19.30
N ALA A 385 7.96 4.14 18.08
CA ALA A 385 7.68 3.33 16.91
C ALA A 385 8.80 2.31 16.67
N LYS A 386 8.42 1.10 16.30
CA LYS A 386 9.29 -0.03 16.00
C LYS A 386 9.36 -0.27 14.51
N PRO A 387 10.51 -0.74 13.98
CA PRO A 387 10.64 -1.09 12.58
C PRO A 387 9.95 -2.42 12.29
N GLU A 388 9.05 -2.44 11.32
CA GLU A 388 8.50 -3.65 10.72
C GLU A 388 9.11 -3.83 9.32
N GLU A 389 9.78 -4.96 9.11
CA GLU A 389 10.41 -5.25 7.82
C GLU A 389 9.37 -5.55 6.76
N MET A 390 9.52 -4.88 5.62
CA MET A 390 8.67 -5.07 4.46
C MET A 390 9.51 -5.63 3.31
N VAL A 391 8.90 -6.56 2.59
CA VAL A 391 9.52 -7.25 1.47
C VAL A 391 8.71 -6.99 0.20
N GLY A 392 9.40 -6.80 -0.90
CA GLY A 392 8.83 -6.75 -2.23
C GLY A 392 9.46 -7.79 -3.16
N LEU A 393 8.76 -8.02 -4.25
CA LEU A 393 9.25 -8.80 -5.39
C LEU A 393 9.30 -7.89 -6.60
N MET A 394 10.34 -7.99 -7.40
CA MET A 394 10.54 -7.17 -8.59
C MET A 394 11.14 -7.99 -9.73
N LYS A 395 10.63 -7.72 -10.93
CA LYS A 395 11.11 -8.34 -12.15
C LYS A 395 11.28 -7.31 -13.25
N HIS A 396 12.40 -7.38 -13.95
CA HIS A 396 12.62 -6.60 -15.15
C HIS A 396 12.03 -7.32 -16.38
N SER A 397 11.42 -6.57 -17.32
CA SER A 397 10.84 -7.12 -18.55
C SER A 397 11.90 -7.76 -19.46
N SER A 398 13.13 -7.25 -19.46
CA SER A 398 14.26 -7.85 -20.17
C SER A 398 14.95 -8.90 -19.32
N LYS A 399 15.01 -10.15 -19.80
CA LYS A 399 15.75 -11.24 -19.15
C LYS A 399 17.25 -10.97 -19.01
N ILE A 400 17.81 -10.13 -19.89
CA ILE A 400 19.24 -9.76 -19.86
C ILE A 400 19.52 -8.78 -18.72
N ILE A 401 18.59 -7.85 -18.45
CA ILE A 401 18.76 -6.81 -17.42
C ILE A 401 18.36 -7.34 -16.03
N ASN A 402 17.43 -8.29 -15.98
CA ASN A 402 16.89 -8.81 -14.72
C ASN A 402 17.97 -9.23 -13.70
N PRO A 403 19.06 -9.95 -14.04
CA PRO A 403 20.12 -10.31 -13.09
C PRO A 403 20.88 -9.11 -12.50
N PHE A 404 20.82 -7.94 -13.14
CA PHE A 404 21.51 -6.72 -12.70
C PHE A 404 20.61 -5.82 -11.82
N LEU A 405 19.34 -6.18 -11.62
CA LEU A 405 18.41 -5.41 -10.76
C LEU A 405 18.98 -5.09 -9.36
N PRO A 406 19.71 -6.00 -8.66
CA PRO A 406 20.28 -5.68 -7.36
C PRO A 406 21.21 -4.47 -7.38
N LEU A 407 21.96 -4.28 -8.46
CA LEU A 407 22.88 -3.14 -8.62
C LEU A 407 22.11 -1.83 -8.79
N PHE A 408 21.03 -1.85 -9.56
CA PHE A 408 20.14 -0.68 -9.74
C PHE A 408 19.39 -0.34 -8.47
N PHE A 409 18.87 -1.35 -7.77
CA PHE A 409 18.12 -1.17 -6.54
C PHE A 409 18.97 -0.56 -5.42
N ASN A 410 20.17 -1.07 -5.20
CA ASN A 410 21.10 -0.51 -4.21
C ASN A 410 21.51 0.95 -4.50
N TYR A 411 21.43 1.35 -5.77
CA TYR A 411 21.67 2.75 -6.15
C TYR A 411 20.48 3.67 -5.84
N LEU A 412 19.26 3.19 -6.03
CA LEU A 412 18.03 3.95 -5.82
C LEU A 412 17.66 4.04 -4.33
N GLU A 413 17.93 2.98 -3.60
CA GLU A 413 17.62 2.88 -2.17
C GLU A 413 18.87 2.44 -1.38
N PRO A 414 19.83 3.35 -1.16
CA PRO A 414 21.03 3.01 -0.40
C PRO A 414 20.65 2.69 1.05
N LYS A 415 21.31 1.68 1.62
CA LYS A 415 21.10 1.29 3.02
C LYS A 415 21.37 2.49 3.93
N THR A 416 20.35 2.93 4.64
CA THR A 416 20.46 3.99 5.63
C THR A 416 20.95 3.40 6.94
N VAL A 417 22.12 3.84 7.42
CA VAL A 417 22.57 3.52 8.77
C VAL A 417 21.83 4.45 9.72
N TRP A 418 21.10 3.89 10.67
CA TRP A 418 20.35 4.64 11.67
C TRP A 418 20.39 3.92 13.02
N GLN A 419 20.13 4.66 14.10
CA GLN A 419 20.13 4.12 15.45
C GLN A 419 18.69 4.02 15.95
N GLU A 420 18.24 2.81 16.22
CA GLU A 420 16.96 2.60 16.90
C GLU A 420 16.99 3.21 18.31
N ARG A 421 15.97 3.97 18.64
CA ARG A 421 15.75 4.56 19.95
C ARG A 421 14.65 3.79 20.66
N ASN A 422 14.77 3.62 21.96
CA ASN A 422 13.72 3.07 22.79
C ASN A 422 13.36 4.09 23.88
N PRO A 423 12.20 4.76 23.79
CA PRO A 423 11.83 5.77 24.77
C PRO A 423 11.29 5.20 26.08
N PHE A 424 10.77 3.98 26.05
CA PHE A 424 10.09 3.41 27.20
C PHE A 424 11.06 2.84 28.24
N GLN A 425 10.62 2.84 29.48
CA GLN A 425 11.35 2.17 30.54
C GLN A 425 11.34 0.67 30.26
N THR A 426 12.51 0.04 30.29
CA THR A 426 12.60 -1.41 30.37
C THR A 426 11.99 -1.80 31.72
N SER A 427 10.91 -2.59 31.67
CA SER A 427 10.42 -3.25 32.89
C SER A 427 11.61 -4.03 33.44
N SER A 428 12.11 -3.62 34.61
CA SER A 428 13.04 -4.46 35.37
C SER A 428 12.33 -5.78 35.60
N GLN A 429 12.79 -6.85 34.92
CA GLN A 429 12.41 -8.22 35.26
C GLN A 429 12.97 -8.56 36.61
#